data_d8c515369fc7442ca84a0db713b8a22a
#
_entry.id   d8c515369fc7442ca84a0db713b8a22a
#
_cell.length_a   1.000
_cell.length_b   1.000
_cell.length_c   1.000
_cell.angle_alpha   90.00
_cell.angle_beta   90.00
_cell.angle_gamma   90.00
#
_symmetry.space_group_name_H-M   'P 1'
#
loop_
_entity.id
_entity.type
_entity.pdbx_description
1 polymer ?
#
loop_
_entity_poly.entity_id
_entity_poly.type
_entity_poly.pdbx_seq_one_letter_code
_entity_poly.pdbx_strand_id
1 'polypeptide(L)'
;GPGTAVTVGSGATQTGFGRTGTVDWCTTAKTSPFTAVSGDGFFVNTTSGGITVTLPGSPSAGDIVAFKDYANTWNCNAVTVCRNGSKINGACANSVLNTQSQSVTLIYVDDTKGWQDIQDSTSNVTGATYISATGGTITCSGDFKIHTFTSSGNFVVSSVGNDAGGTNKVSYMVVAGGGGG
;
A
#
# COMPACT_ATOMS: atom_id res chain seq x y z
N GLY A 1 4.17 -4.93 -38.22
CA GLY A 1 2.83 -4.65 -38.74
C GLY A 1 1.86 -4.54 -37.57
N PRO A 2 0.77 -3.78 -37.65
CA PRO A 2 -0.23 -3.72 -36.61
C PRO A 2 -0.80 -5.13 -36.40
N GLY A 3 -0.75 -5.61 -35.15
CA GLY A 3 -1.29 -6.90 -34.80
C GLY A 3 -2.79 -6.98 -35.09
N THR A 4 -3.21 -7.98 -35.82
CA THR A 4 -4.61 -8.29 -36.03
C THR A 4 -5.22 -8.69 -34.70
N ALA A 5 -6.32 -8.05 -34.31
CA ALA A 5 -7.05 -8.41 -33.11
C ALA A 5 -7.51 -9.88 -33.19
N VAL A 6 -7.23 -10.68 -32.18
CA VAL A 6 -7.81 -12.02 -32.04
C VAL A 6 -9.20 -11.84 -31.39
N THR A 7 -10.26 -12.08 -32.14
CA THR A 7 -11.63 -12.07 -31.61
C THR A 7 -11.97 -13.48 -31.14
N VAL A 8 -12.16 -13.69 -29.84
CA VAL A 8 -12.69 -14.94 -29.30
C VAL A 8 -14.21 -14.87 -29.27
N GLY A 9 -14.88 -15.93 -29.74
CA GLY A 9 -16.35 -16.02 -29.70
C GLY A 9 -16.90 -16.04 -28.29
N SER A 10 -18.19 -15.66 -28.16
CA SER A 10 -18.88 -15.69 -26.86
C SER A 10 -18.82 -17.07 -26.22
N GLY A 11 -18.33 -17.15 -24.99
CA GLY A 11 -18.13 -18.41 -24.24
C GLY A 11 -16.81 -19.13 -24.48
N ALA A 12 -15.91 -18.60 -25.35
CA ALA A 12 -14.58 -19.17 -25.52
C ALA A 12 -13.64 -18.72 -24.38
N THR A 13 -12.89 -19.66 -23.82
CA THR A 13 -11.86 -19.39 -22.83
C THR A 13 -10.52 -19.19 -23.54
N GLN A 14 -9.87 -18.06 -23.29
CA GLN A 14 -8.52 -17.81 -23.79
C GLN A 14 -7.51 -18.57 -22.92
N THR A 15 -6.82 -19.54 -23.53
CA THR A 15 -5.77 -20.30 -22.85
C THR A 15 -4.45 -20.10 -23.58
N GLY A 16 -3.37 -19.78 -22.85
CA GLY A 16 -2.02 -19.65 -23.43
C GLY A 16 -1.66 -18.28 -24.01
N PHE A 17 -2.57 -17.30 -23.95
CA PHE A 17 -2.26 -15.89 -24.21
C PHE A 17 -2.19 -15.17 -22.86
N GLY A 18 -1.19 -15.52 -22.06
CA GLY A 18 -1.01 -14.98 -20.74
C GLY A 18 -0.65 -13.50 -20.79
N ARG A 19 -1.21 -12.71 -19.88
CA ARG A 19 -0.62 -11.45 -19.51
C ARG A 19 0.72 -11.73 -18.87
N THR A 20 1.77 -11.39 -19.57
CA THR A 20 3.12 -11.55 -19.02
C THR A 20 3.42 -10.36 -18.12
N GLY A 21 3.22 -10.54 -16.83
CA GLY A 21 3.70 -9.59 -15.80
C GLY A 21 2.85 -8.34 -15.56
N THR A 22 1.62 -8.26 -16.10
CA THR A 22 0.68 -7.16 -15.83
C THR A 22 -0.60 -7.68 -15.21
N VAL A 23 -1.22 -6.85 -14.37
CA VAL A 23 -2.52 -7.13 -13.73
C VAL A 23 -3.64 -6.34 -14.38
N ASP A 24 -4.89 -6.85 -14.30
CA ASP A 24 -6.09 -6.08 -14.58
C ASP A 24 -6.45 -5.23 -13.37
N TRP A 25 -6.40 -3.92 -13.55
CA TRP A 25 -6.72 -3.01 -12.47
C TRP A 25 -8.23 -2.89 -12.27
N CYS A 26 -8.70 -3.32 -11.10
CA CYS A 26 -10.03 -3.03 -10.62
C CYS A 26 -10.09 -1.54 -10.22
N THR A 27 -10.79 -0.72 -11.03
CA THR A 27 -10.86 0.73 -10.83
C THR A 27 -11.77 1.15 -9.68
N THR A 28 -12.59 0.23 -9.14
CA THR A 28 -13.38 0.48 -7.94
C THR A 28 -12.51 0.19 -6.71
N ALA A 29 -12.17 1.25 -5.96
CA ALA A 29 -11.34 1.12 -4.78
C ALA A 29 -11.99 0.25 -3.70
N LYS A 30 -11.19 -0.65 -3.10
CA LYS A 30 -11.61 -1.51 -1.99
C LYS A 30 -11.56 -0.71 -0.70
N THR A 31 -12.67 -0.71 0.04
CA THR A 31 -12.82 0.03 1.31
C THR A 31 -13.08 -0.90 2.52
N SER A 32 -13.07 -2.20 2.30
CA SER A 32 -13.29 -3.25 3.32
C SER A 32 -12.41 -4.46 3.02
N PRO A 33 -12.19 -5.37 3.99
CA PRO A 33 -11.43 -6.60 3.78
C PRO A 33 -11.96 -7.43 2.59
N PHE A 34 -11.03 -8.00 1.80
CA PHE A 34 -11.38 -8.81 0.64
C PHE A 34 -10.32 -9.88 0.35
N THR A 35 -10.69 -10.85 -0.47
CA THR A 35 -9.74 -11.83 -1.03
C THR A 35 -9.35 -11.40 -2.43
N ALA A 36 -8.05 -11.31 -2.68
CA ALA A 36 -7.50 -10.99 -3.98
C ALA A 36 -7.67 -12.16 -4.95
N VAL A 37 -7.83 -11.84 -6.22
CA VAL A 37 -7.91 -12.79 -7.32
C VAL A 37 -6.63 -12.69 -8.15
N SER A 38 -6.08 -13.86 -8.54
CA SER A 38 -4.89 -13.89 -9.41
C SER A 38 -5.17 -13.23 -10.76
N GLY A 39 -4.24 -12.41 -11.21
CA GLY A 39 -4.34 -11.61 -12.42
C GLY A 39 -4.83 -10.19 -12.20
N ASP A 40 -5.31 -9.84 -11.02
CA ASP A 40 -5.91 -8.54 -10.73
C ASP A 40 -5.01 -7.62 -9.91
N GLY A 41 -5.17 -6.31 -10.15
CA GLY A 41 -4.64 -5.24 -9.33
C GLY A 41 -5.76 -4.47 -8.62
N PHE A 42 -5.51 -4.04 -7.40
CA PHE A 42 -6.52 -3.40 -6.56
C PHE A 42 -6.03 -2.07 -6.00
N PHE A 43 -6.86 -1.04 -6.15
CA PHE A 43 -6.73 0.18 -5.36
C PHE A 43 -7.36 -0.06 -3.99
N VAL A 44 -6.60 0.18 -2.91
CA VAL A 44 -7.07 -0.05 -1.53
C VAL A 44 -7.12 1.29 -0.80
N ASN A 45 -8.32 1.65 -0.37
CA ASN A 45 -8.59 2.91 0.32
C ASN A 45 -8.75 2.65 1.83
N THR A 46 -7.76 3.01 2.61
CA THR A 46 -7.72 2.83 4.06
C THR A 46 -8.08 4.10 4.84
N THR A 47 -8.74 5.07 4.22
CA THR A 47 -9.14 6.33 4.89
C THR A 47 -9.93 6.09 6.18
N SER A 48 -10.80 5.07 6.20
CA SER A 48 -11.65 4.74 7.35
C SER A 48 -11.02 3.76 8.35
N GLY A 49 -9.83 3.24 8.08
CA GLY A 49 -9.13 2.26 8.93
C GLY A 49 -8.33 1.24 8.13
N GLY A 50 -7.50 0.47 8.83
CA GLY A 50 -6.69 -0.59 8.21
C GLY A 50 -7.54 -1.68 7.56
N ILE A 51 -7.07 -2.22 6.45
CA ILE A 51 -7.76 -3.26 5.66
C ILE A 51 -6.90 -4.50 5.59
N THR A 52 -7.53 -5.67 5.76
CA THR A 52 -6.89 -6.97 5.50
C THR A 52 -7.23 -7.43 4.09
N VAL A 53 -6.20 -7.70 3.29
CA VAL A 53 -6.31 -8.34 1.99
C VAL A 53 -5.80 -9.76 2.10
N THR A 54 -6.62 -10.73 1.71
CA THR A 54 -6.25 -12.15 1.73
C THR A 54 -5.74 -12.55 0.35
N LEU A 55 -4.53 -13.11 0.27
CA LEU A 55 -3.98 -13.61 -0.99
C LEU A 55 -4.75 -14.86 -1.48
N PRO A 56 -4.70 -15.17 -2.79
CA PRO A 56 -5.32 -16.38 -3.34
C PRO A 56 -4.86 -17.63 -2.58
N GLY A 57 -5.81 -18.52 -2.28
CA GLY A 57 -5.50 -19.83 -1.71
C GLY A 57 -5.04 -20.81 -2.78
N SER A 58 -4.11 -21.71 -2.44
CA SER A 58 -3.55 -22.71 -3.38
C SER A 58 -3.06 -22.09 -4.69
N PRO A 59 -2.18 -21.07 -4.64
CA PRO A 59 -1.70 -20.41 -5.83
C PRO A 59 -0.84 -21.32 -6.68
N SER A 60 -0.77 -21.03 -7.98
CA SER A 60 0.10 -21.68 -8.96
C SER A 60 1.27 -20.76 -9.30
N ALA A 61 2.42 -21.35 -9.68
CA ALA A 61 3.58 -20.57 -10.14
C ALA A 61 3.18 -19.62 -11.29
N GLY A 62 3.51 -18.34 -11.14
CA GLY A 62 3.14 -17.29 -12.07
C GLY A 62 1.85 -16.54 -11.72
N ASP A 63 1.10 -16.96 -10.70
CA ASP A 63 0.00 -16.15 -10.19
C ASP A 63 0.50 -14.79 -9.71
N ILE A 64 -0.24 -13.74 -10.07
CA ILE A 64 0.16 -12.35 -9.84
C ILE A 64 -0.98 -11.58 -9.20
N VAL A 65 -0.65 -10.73 -8.22
CA VAL A 65 -1.59 -9.74 -7.66
C VAL A 65 -0.85 -8.42 -7.42
N ALA A 66 -1.57 -7.31 -7.52
CA ALA A 66 -0.99 -6.01 -7.22
C ALA A 66 -1.91 -5.15 -6.35
N PHE A 67 -1.30 -4.29 -5.55
CA PHE A 67 -2.01 -3.37 -4.67
C PHE A 67 -1.45 -1.96 -4.82
N LYS A 68 -2.33 -0.97 -4.73
CA LYS A 68 -1.97 0.45 -4.76
C LYS A 68 -2.71 1.20 -3.66
N ASP A 69 -1.98 2.01 -2.91
CA ASP A 69 -2.58 2.99 -1.99
C ASP A 69 -3.40 4.00 -2.78
N TYR A 70 -4.73 3.97 -2.58
CA TYR A 70 -5.68 4.82 -3.29
C TYR A 70 -5.68 6.25 -2.75
N ALA A 71 -5.65 6.39 -1.43
CA ALA A 71 -5.88 7.64 -0.74
C ALA A 71 -4.63 8.21 -0.06
N ASN A 72 -3.46 7.59 -0.28
CA ASN A 72 -2.20 7.95 0.38
C ASN A 72 -2.27 7.85 1.92
N THR A 73 -2.98 6.84 2.43
CA THR A 73 -3.29 6.67 3.85
C THR A 73 -2.68 5.43 4.50
N TRP A 74 -1.92 4.61 3.77
CA TRP A 74 -1.37 3.37 4.33
C TRP A 74 -0.36 3.60 5.45
N ASN A 75 0.29 4.75 5.48
CA ASN A 75 1.21 5.13 6.57
C ASN A 75 0.49 5.41 7.91
N CYS A 76 -0.82 5.64 7.87
CA CYS A 76 -1.66 5.86 9.04
C CYS A 76 -2.54 4.64 9.33
N ASN A 77 -3.10 4.05 8.29
CA ASN A 77 -4.00 2.91 8.33
C ASN A 77 -3.47 1.83 7.40
N ALA A 78 -2.61 0.97 7.93
CA ALA A 78 -1.89 -0.02 7.12
C ALA A 78 -2.81 -1.06 6.47
N VAL A 79 -2.36 -1.61 5.35
CA VAL A 79 -2.93 -2.82 4.75
C VAL A 79 -2.18 -4.04 5.28
N THR A 80 -2.90 -4.99 5.84
CA THR A 80 -2.35 -6.31 6.17
C THR A 80 -2.58 -7.27 5.01
N VAL A 81 -1.51 -7.81 4.44
CA VAL A 81 -1.57 -8.84 3.40
C VAL A 81 -1.53 -10.20 4.09
N CYS A 82 -2.70 -10.83 4.21
CA CYS A 82 -2.85 -12.18 4.76
C CYS A 82 -2.37 -13.21 3.75
N ARG A 83 -1.38 -14.00 4.13
CA ARG A 83 -0.70 -14.99 3.28
C ARG A 83 -1.54 -16.20 2.85
N ASN A 84 -2.69 -16.42 3.50
CA ASN A 84 -3.63 -17.52 3.21
C ASN A 84 -2.98 -18.90 3.05
N GLY A 85 -2.09 -19.26 3.97
CA GLY A 85 -1.39 -20.55 3.96
C GLY A 85 -0.05 -20.57 3.23
N SER A 86 0.13 -19.76 2.18
CA SER A 86 1.39 -19.64 1.43
C SER A 86 2.42 -18.79 2.17
N LYS A 87 3.69 -18.89 1.80
CA LYS A 87 4.73 -17.98 2.31
C LYS A 87 4.71 -16.64 1.57
N ILE A 88 5.27 -15.61 2.19
CA ILE A 88 5.61 -14.34 1.54
C ILE A 88 7.11 -14.11 1.78
N ASN A 89 7.88 -13.93 0.72
CA ASN A 89 9.34 -13.78 0.76
C ASN A 89 10.05 -14.89 1.57
N GLY A 90 9.52 -16.11 1.50
CA GLY A 90 10.03 -17.27 2.24
C GLY A 90 9.59 -17.35 3.71
N ALA A 91 8.89 -16.34 4.22
CA ALA A 91 8.42 -16.29 5.61
C ALA A 91 6.99 -16.78 5.77
N CYS A 92 6.72 -17.53 6.85
CA CYS A 92 5.38 -17.94 7.27
C CYS A 92 4.66 -16.83 8.05
N ALA A 93 4.71 -15.58 7.58
CA ALA A 93 4.12 -14.42 8.21
C ALA A 93 3.33 -13.59 7.22
N ASN A 94 2.31 -12.88 7.71
CA ASN A 94 1.61 -11.86 6.93
C ASN A 94 2.53 -10.66 6.68
N SER A 95 2.33 -9.96 5.57
CA SER A 95 3.04 -8.72 5.28
C SER A 95 2.18 -7.52 5.66
N VAL A 96 2.83 -6.40 5.93
CA VAL A 96 2.17 -5.13 6.23
C VAL A 96 2.65 -4.07 5.25
N LEU A 97 1.71 -3.44 4.55
CA LEU A 97 1.98 -2.31 3.67
C LEU A 97 1.59 -1.05 4.42
N ASN A 98 2.58 -0.26 4.82
CA ASN A 98 2.42 0.90 5.70
C ASN A 98 3.16 2.14 5.21
N THR A 99 3.49 2.19 3.93
CA THR A 99 4.14 3.35 3.34
C THR A 99 3.14 4.16 2.51
N GLN A 100 3.14 5.46 2.71
CA GLN A 100 2.29 6.38 1.95
C GLN A 100 2.53 6.25 0.45
N SER A 101 1.46 6.20 -0.32
CA SER A 101 1.50 6.07 -1.79
C SER A 101 2.16 4.78 -2.29
N GLN A 102 2.37 3.78 -1.45
CA GLN A 102 2.98 2.51 -1.84
C GLN A 102 2.18 1.81 -2.94
N SER A 103 2.91 1.15 -3.82
CA SER A 103 2.38 0.11 -4.71
C SER A 103 3.26 -1.11 -4.64
N VAL A 104 2.68 -2.29 -4.68
CA VAL A 104 3.41 -3.56 -4.66
C VAL A 104 2.78 -4.52 -5.65
N THR A 105 3.62 -5.27 -6.36
CA THR A 105 3.21 -6.40 -7.19
C THR A 105 3.85 -7.65 -6.65
N LEU A 106 3.05 -8.66 -6.38
CA LEU A 106 3.46 -9.96 -5.87
C LEU A 106 3.26 -11.02 -6.95
N ILE A 107 4.26 -11.90 -7.13
CA ILE A 107 4.16 -13.11 -7.96
C ILE A 107 4.40 -14.33 -7.08
N TYR A 108 3.56 -15.35 -7.22
CA TYR A 108 3.81 -16.64 -6.60
C TYR A 108 4.82 -17.43 -7.42
N VAL A 109 5.88 -17.88 -6.75
CA VAL A 109 6.99 -18.60 -7.41
C VAL A 109 6.87 -20.10 -7.14
N ASP A 110 6.88 -20.50 -5.87
CA ASP A 110 6.86 -21.89 -5.41
C ASP A 110 6.52 -21.97 -3.90
N ASP A 111 6.43 -23.19 -3.37
CA ASP A 111 6.13 -23.41 -1.93
C ASP A 111 7.31 -23.05 -1.00
N THR A 112 8.53 -22.89 -1.54
CA THR A 112 9.72 -22.56 -0.76
C THR A 112 9.78 -21.06 -0.46
N LYS A 113 9.57 -20.24 -1.48
CA LYS A 113 9.61 -18.78 -1.41
C LYS A 113 8.22 -18.17 -1.26
N GLY A 114 7.20 -18.78 -1.84
CA GLY A 114 5.84 -18.28 -1.84
C GLY A 114 5.67 -17.08 -2.76
N TRP A 115 4.92 -16.12 -2.30
CA TRP A 115 4.73 -14.84 -2.96
C TRP A 115 5.97 -13.97 -2.82
N GLN A 116 6.49 -13.47 -3.94
CA GLN A 116 7.65 -12.59 -4.00
C GLN A 116 7.23 -11.22 -4.54
N ASP A 117 7.70 -10.16 -3.91
CA ASP A 117 7.56 -8.82 -4.45
C ASP A 117 8.53 -8.60 -5.62
N ILE A 118 7.99 -8.23 -6.77
CA ILE A 118 8.79 -7.91 -7.97
C ILE A 118 8.83 -6.41 -8.26
N GLN A 119 7.88 -5.67 -7.73
CA GLN A 119 7.81 -4.22 -7.78
C GLN A 119 7.25 -3.72 -6.46
N ASP A 120 8.07 -3.02 -5.70
CA ASP A 120 7.68 -2.24 -4.54
C ASP A 120 8.06 -0.79 -4.78
N SER A 121 7.07 0.06 -5.02
CA SER A 121 7.27 1.49 -5.17
C SER A 121 6.88 2.19 -3.87
N THR A 122 7.89 2.58 -3.12
CA THR A 122 7.76 3.42 -1.93
C THR A 122 7.97 4.90 -2.25
N SER A 123 8.38 5.20 -3.50
CA SER A 123 8.57 6.57 -3.96
C SER A 123 7.30 7.09 -4.65
N ASN A 124 6.94 8.30 -4.31
CA ASN A 124 5.81 8.98 -4.91
C ASN A 124 6.17 9.52 -6.30
N VAL A 125 5.50 9.06 -7.34
CA VAL A 125 5.71 9.51 -8.73
C VAL A 125 5.10 10.89 -9.00
N THR A 126 4.41 11.49 -8.03
CA THR A 126 3.72 12.79 -8.22
C THR A 126 4.64 13.99 -8.22
N GLY A 127 5.93 13.81 -7.97
CA GLY A 127 6.88 14.92 -7.80
C GLY A 127 6.69 15.70 -6.48
N ALA A 128 5.65 15.40 -5.69
CA ALA A 128 5.44 16.00 -4.39
C ALA A 128 6.17 15.20 -3.31
N THR A 129 7.04 15.88 -2.56
CA THR A 129 7.72 15.31 -1.39
C THR A 129 7.26 16.07 -0.16
N TYR A 130 6.82 15.35 0.86
CA TYR A 130 6.33 15.92 2.11
C TYR A 130 7.39 15.84 3.22
N ILE A 131 7.27 16.69 4.23
CA ILE A 131 8.08 16.59 5.44
C ILE A 131 7.85 15.24 6.10
N SER A 132 8.93 14.55 6.44
CA SER A 132 8.88 13.35 7.27
C SER A 132 9.56 13.63 8.60
N ALA A 133 8.92 13.21 9.68
CA ALA A 133 9.42 13.40 11.04
C ALA A 133 9.08 12.22 11.94
N THR A 134 9.82 12.10 13.03
CA THR A 134 9.60 11.11 14.09
C THR A 134 9.50 11.79 15.45
N GLY A 135 9.00 11.08 16.45
CA GLY A 135 8.86 11.53 17.83
C GLY A 135 7.41 11.73 18.26
N GLY A 136 7.17 11.59 19.55
CA GLY A 136 5.84 11.65 20.14
C GLY A 136 4.92 10.48 19.72
N THR A 137 3.66 10.58 20.09
CA THR A 137 2.59 9.68 19.61
C THR A 137 2.08 10.21 18.29
N ILE A 138 2.11 9.38 17.23
CA ILE A 138 1.70 9.78 15.88
C ILE A 138 0.26 9.35 15.64
N THR A 139 -0.57 10.30 15.24
CA THR A 139 -1.95 10.07 14.79
C THR A 139 -2.18 10.79 13.46
N CYS A 140 -3.23 10.40 12.73
CA CYS A 140 -3.63 11.05 11.48
C CYS A 140 -5.05 11.58 11.61
N SER A 141 -5.29 12.76 11.02
CA SER A 141 -6.63 13.35 10.93
C SER A 141 -6.73 14.08 9.58
N GLY A 142 -7.56 13.58 8.68
CA GLY A 142 -7.58 14.05 7.29
C GLY A 142 -6.20 13.95 6.66
N ASP A 143 -5.72 15.03 6.08
CA ASP A 143 -4.41 15.13 5.44
C ASP A 143 -3.26 15.47 6.40
N PHE A 144 -3.53 15.49 7.71
CA PHE A 144 -2.55 15.87 8.71
C PHE A 144 -1.99 14.67 9.46
N LYS A 145 -0.68 14.62 9.61
CA LYS A 145 0.03 13.76 10.56
C LYS A 145 0.33 14.57 11.82
N ILE A 146 -0.15 14.11 12.94
CA ILE A 146 -0.10 14.82 14.23
C ILE A 146 0.88 14.08 15.14
N HIS A 147 1.85 14.80 15.68
CA HIS A 147 2.80 14.31 16.67
C HIS A 147 2.45 14.92 18.04
N THR A 148 2.02 14.09 18.96
CA THR A 148 1.60 14.53 20.32
C THR A 148 2.68 14.15 21.32
N PHE A 149 3.17 15.13 22.08
CA PHE A 149 4.13 14.95 23.16
C PHE A 149 3.45 15.26 24.49
N THR A 150 3.33 14.25 25.35
CA THR A 150 2.77 14.38 26.71
C THR A 150 3.87 14.36 27.78
N SER A 151 5.11 14.24 27.34
CA SER A 151 6.33 14.30 28.15
C SER A 151 7.48 14.84 27.31
N SER A 152 8.62 15.08 27.92
CA SER A 152 9.82 15.51 27.19
C SER A 152 10.17 14.53 26.07
N GLY A 153 10.43 15.06 24.88
CA GLY A 153 10.76 14.28 23.69
C GLY A 153 11.20 15.18 22.55
N ASN A 154 11.81 14.58 21.54
CA ASN A 154 12.30 15.31 20.38
C ASN A 154 11.37 15.08 19.17
N PHE A 155 11.02 16.16 18.49
CA PHE A 155 10.48 16.10 17.14
C PHE A 155 11.65 16.16 16.17
N VAL A 156 11.92 15.04 15.48
CA VAL A 156 13.08 14.91 14.60
C VAL A 156 12.60 14.86 13.15
N VAL A 157 12.95 15.88 12.38
CA VAL A 157 12.70 15.91 10.93
C VAL A 157 13.74 15.04 10.23
N SER A 158 13.32 13.97 9.57
CA SER A 158 14.18 13.03 8.84
C SER A 158 14.34 13.42 7.37
N SER A 159 13.36 14.10 6.79
CA SER A 159 13.43 14.66 5.44
C SER A 159 12.56 15.91 5.31
N VAL A 160 12.96 16.82 4.45
CA VAL A 160 12.19 18.00 4.10
C VAL A 160 11.32 17.74 2.87
N GLY A 161 10.20 18.43 2.77
CA GLY A 161 9.35 18.43 1.59
C GLY A 161 9.91 19.32 0.46
N ASN A 162 9.19 19.36 -0.63
CA ASN A 162 9.43 20.31 -1.72
C ASN A 162 8.20 21.22 -1.95
N ASP A 163 8.32 22.18 -2.85
CA ASP A 163 7.23 23.14 -3.12
C ASP A 163 5.94 22.45 -3.61
N ALA A 164 6.06 21.36 -4.35
CA ALA A 164 4.91 20.58 -4.82
C ALA A 164 4.20 19.78 -3.71
N GLY A 165 4.93 19.40 -2.64
CA GLY A 165 4.41 18.72 -1.45
C GLY A 165 3.92 19.68 -0.36
N GLY A 166 3.96 20.99 -0.62
CA GLY A 166 3.65 22.01 0.35
C GLY A 166 4.90 22.65 0.94
N THR A 167 4.70 23.57 1.87
CA THR A 167 5.81 24.30 2.49
C THR A 167 6.54 23.42 3.51
N ASN A 168 7.88 23.66 3.67
CA ASN A 168 8.69 23.06 4.74
C ASN A 168 8.34 23.64 6.12
N LYS A 169 7.07 23.80 6.40
CA LYS A 169 6.54 24.39 7.64
C LYS A 169 5.74 23.37 8.41
N VAL A 170 5.88 23.39 9.73
CA VAL A 170 5.03 22.64 10.65
C VAL A 170 4.23 23.61 11.48
N SER A 171 2.95 23.32 11.72
CA SER A 171 2.14 24.04 12.70
C SER A 171 2.34 23.38 14.05
N TYR A 172 2.42 24.15 15.11
CA TYR A 172 2.53 23.60 16.45
C TYR A 172 1.60 24.31 17.44
N MET A 173 1.23 23.59 18.46
CA MET A 173 0.47 24.09 19.61
C MET A 173 1.17 23.65 20.88
N VAL A 174 1.35 24.57 21.82
CA VAL A 174 1.88 24.30 23.16
C VAL A 174 0.80 24.61 24.19
N VAL A 175 0.48 23.62 25.03
CA VAL A 175 -0.43 23.80 26.15
C VAL A 175 0.37 23.67 27.44
N ALA A 176 0.52 24.79 28.17
CA ALA A 176 1.17 24.79 29.47
C ALA A 176 0.24 24.28 30.56
N GLY A 177 0.80 23.76 31.64
CA GLY A 177 0.04 23.45 32.86
C GLY A 177 -0.60 24.74 33.42
N GLY A 178 -1.83 24.62 33.91
CA GLY A 178 -2.49 25.73 34.62
C GLY A 178 -1.65 26.14 35.82
N GLY A 179 -1.52 27.44 36.07
CA GLY A 179 -0.98 27.93 37.33
C GLY A 179 -1.84 27.44 38.51
N GLY A 180 -1.21 26.84 39.51
CA GLY A 180 -1.89 26.54 40.76
C GLY A 180 -2.33 27.85 41.41
N GLY A 181 -3.61 27.94 41.75
CA GLY A 181 -4.15 29.03 42.57
C GLY A 181 -3.81 28.83 44.05
#